data_8076b1273362113f584f9bf66c8c652e
#
_entry.id   8076b1273362113f584f9bf66c8c652e
#
_cell.length_a   1.000
_cell.length_b   1.000
_cell.length_c   1.000
_cell.angle_alpha   90.00
_cell.angle_beta   90.00
_cell.angle_gamma   90.00
#
_symmetry.space_group_name_H-M   'P 1'
#
loop_
_entity.id
_entity.type
_entity.pdbx_description
1 polymer ?
#
loop_
_entity_poly.entity_id
_entity_poly.type
_entity_poly.pdbx_seq_one_letter_code
_entity_poly.pdbx_strand_id
1 'polypeptide(L)'
;MSINLKVIGAGMGRTGTTSLKLALELLLGGDCFHFLEYKTHPELMLPWQTFVEELPLDTEPEAMPEISVSQCQLLMPDYIACVDEPASFYWLPLSRAFPEALIILSVRDTESWWNSMHGLYLHREKEQRQPELISPERLKFLEFEEAIYGTDEELFTEAANKALFEQHNRRVLNYAEQHPSFKQRFLVWNVKEGWEPLCEALGLPMPDIPFPHANKAADFHGY
;
A
#
# COMPACT_ATOMS: atom_id res chain seq x y z
N MET A 1 2.35 5.46 23.08
CA MET A 1 0.97 4.87 23.09
C MET A 1 1.01 3.62 22.24
N SER A 2 0.13 2.62 22.44
CA SER A 2 0.09 1.47 21.55
C SER A 2 -0.54 1.89 20.22
N ILE A 3 -0.01 1.41 19.09
CA ILE A 3 -0.60 1.60 17.77
C ILE A 3 -2.06 1.10 17.76
N ASN A 4 -2.93 1.82 17.07
CA ASN A 4 -4.34 1.42 16.85
C ASN A 4 -4.75 1.83 15.43
N LEU A 5 -4.54 0.95 14.46
CA LEU A 5 -4.93 1.21 13.08
C LEU A 5 -6.46 1.25 12.97
N LYS A 6 -6.97 2.34 12.44
CA LYS A 6 -8.40 2.53 12.12
C LYS A 6 -8.73 2.12 10.69
N VAL A 7 -7.73 2.20 9.80
CA VAL A 7 -7.87 1.83 8.39
C VAL A 7 -6.65 1.04 7.93
N ILE A 8 -6.89 -0.03 7.19
CA ILE A 8 -5.87 -0.83 6.51
C ILE A 8 -6.20 -0.86 5.02
N GLY A 9 -5.32 -0.29 4.21
CA GLY A 9 -5.41 -0.35 2.75
C GLY A 9 -4.91 -1.69 2.23
N ALA A 10 -5.77 -2.44 1.56
CA ALA A 10 -5.44 -3.69 0.90
C ALA A 10 -5.16 -3.52 -0.61
N GLY A 11 -5.33 -2.32 -1.15
CA GLY A 11 -5.06 -2.04 -2.57
C GLY A 11 -3.59 -1.78 -2.83
N MET A 12 -3.07 -2.35 -3.93
CA MET A 12 -1.69 -2.14 -4.36
C MET A 12 -1.43 -0.69 -4.76
N GLY A 13 -0.19 -0.27 -4.76
CA GLY A 13 0.27 1.00 -5.26
C GLY A 13 -0.28 1.34 -6.65
N ARG A 14 -0.33 2.61 -6.99
CA ARG A 14 -0.88 3.15 -8.25
C ARG A 14 -2.39 2.99 -8.42
N THR A 15 -3.11 2.56 -7.39
CA THR A 15 -4.60 2.54 -7.36
C THR A 15 -5.20 3.83 -6.77
N GLY A 16 -4.37 4.86 -6.51
CA GLY A 16 -4.76 6.11 -5.88
C GLY A 16 -4.41 6.18 -4.40
N THR A 17 -3.49 5.35 -3.93
CA THR A 17 -3.08 5.22 -2.53
C THR A 17 -2.58 6.53 -1.91
N THR A 18 -1.86 7.37 -2.67
CA THR A 18 -1.41 8.69 -2.18
C THR A 18 -2.60 9.63 -1.91
N SER A 19 -3.60 9.64 -2.80
CA SER A 19 -4.82 10.43 -2.58
C SER A 19 -5.62 9.88 -1.40
N LEU A 20 -5.68 8.54 -1.25
CA LEU A 20 -6.30 7.87 -0.12
C LEU A 20 -5.59 8.21 1.20
N LYS A 21 -4.24 8.18 1.22
CA LYS A 21 -3.44 8.62 2.39
C LYS A 21 -3.87 10.01 2.86
N LEU A 22 -3.80 11.00 1.97
CA LEU A 22 -4.16 12.38 2.30
C LEU A 22 -5.61 12.52 2.77
N ALA A 23 -6.53 11.77 2.16
CA ALA A 23 -7.93 11.76 2.57
C ALA A 23 -8.11 11.18 3.97
N LEU A 24 -7.43 10.07 4.29
CA LEU A 24 -7.49 9.44 5.61
C LEU A 24 -6.87 10.31 6.69
N GLU A 25 -5.77 11.00 6.42
CA GLU A 25 -5.14 11.94 7.37
C GLU A 25 -6.09 13.09 7.73
N LEU A 26 -6.79 13.65 6.72
CA LEU A 26 -7.80 14.69 6.94
C LEU A 26 -9.01 14.17 7.74
N LEU A 27 -9.50 12.97 7.43
CA LEU A 27 -10.68 12.40 8.07
C LEU A 27 -10.40 11.91 9.50
N LEU A 28 -9.23 11.32 9.74
CA LEU A 28 -8.91 10.65 10.99
C LEU A 28 -8.11 11.54 11.97
N GLY A 29 -7.50 12.62 11.47
CA GLY A 29 -6.70 13.55 12.27
C GLY A 29 -5.39 12.96 12.77
N GLY A 30 -4.74 12.11 12.01
CA GLY A 30 -3.43 11.51 12.33
C GLY A 30 -2.78 10.92 11.09
N ASP A 31 -1.52 10.50 11.21
CA ASP A 31 -0.69 10.10 10.08
C ASP A 31 -1.09 8.74 9.49
N CYS A 32 -1.04 8.63 8.16
CA CYS A 32 -1.29 7.41 7.41
C CYS A 32 0.01 6.91 6.78
N PHE A 33 0.44 5.70 7.15
CA PHE A 33 1.61 5.06 6.57
C PHE A 33 1.39 4.79 5.07
N HIS A 34 2.42 5.07 4.28
CA HIS A 34 2.47 4.86 2.83
C HIS A 34 3.94 4.69 2.41
N PHE A 35 4.22 4.07 1.28
CA PHE A 35 5.59 3.93 0.77
C PHE A 35 6.38 5.25 0.71
N LEU A 36 5.71 6.37 0.49
CA LEU A 36 6.33 7.69 0.49
C LEU A 36 6.95 8.11 1.84
N GLU A 37 6.52 7.49 2.94
CA GLU A 37 7.06 7.80 4.29
C GLU A 37 8.55 7.50 4.39
N TYR A 38 9.05 6.52 3.64
CA TYR A 38 10.48 6.19 3.63
C TYR A 38 11.40 7.32 3.16
N LYS A 39 10.87 8.34 2.47
CA LYS A 39 11.62 9.53 2.08
C LYS A 39 11.97 10.41 3.28
N THR A 40 11.06 10.52 4.22
CA THR A 40 11.18 11.35 5.42
C THR A 40 11.54 10.54 6.65
N HIS A 41 11.24 9.23 6.64
CA HIS A 41 11.43 8.25 7.70
C HIS A 41 12.18 7.02 7.21
N PRO A 42 13.45 7.17 6.74
CA PRO A 42 14.24 6.04 6.22
C PRO A 42 14.53 4.97 7.27
N GLU A 43 14.42 5.28 8.56
CA GLU A 43 14.53 4.34 9.67
C GLU A 43 13.47 3.24 9.65
N LEU A 44 12.34 3.46 8.97
CA LEU A 44 11.27 2.47 8.83
C LEU A 44 11.61 1.38 7.79
N MET A 45 12.59 1.60 6.91
CA MET A 45 12.95 0.61 5.89
C MET A 45 13.45 -0.70 6.50
N LEU A 46 14.38 -0.64 7.45
CA LEU A 46 15.00 -1.83 8.02
C LEU A 46 14.00 -2.75 8.75
N PRO A 47 13.10 -2.26 9.61
CA PRO A 47 12.06 -3.10 10.19
C PRO A 47 11.18 -3.79 9.16
N TRP A 48 10.76 -3.08 8.11
CA TRP A 48 9.96 -3.65 7.05
C TRP A 48 10.74 -4.63 6.18
N GLN A 49 11.99 -4.34 5.84
CA GLN A 49 12.84 -5.27 5.09
C GLN A 49 12.99 -6.60 5.83
N THR A 50 13.35 -6.56 7.11
CA THR A 50 13.46 -7.77 7.94
C THR A 50 12.14 -8.55 7.97
N PHE A 51 11.02 -7.86 8.09
CA PHE A 51 9.71 -8.49 8.13
C PHE A 51 9.33 -9.17 6.80
N VAL A 52 9.61 -8.51 5.66
CA VAL A 52 9.33 -9.05 4.31
C VAL A 52 10.23 -10.26 4.01
N GLU A 53 11.50 -10.22 4.41
CA GLU A 53 12.44 -11.35 4.25
C GLU A 53 11.98 -12.61 5.01
N GLU A 54 11.33 -12.45 6.17
CA GLU A 54 10.76 -13.55 6.95
C GLU A 54 9.42 -14.08 6.37
N LEU A 55 8.75 -13.28 5.56
CA LEU A 55 7.39 -13.52 5.08
C LEU A 55 7.26 -13.22 3.58
N PRO A 56 7.56 -14.19 2.71
CA PRO A 56 7.44 -14.03 1.27
C PRO A 56 6.02 -13.59 0.82
N LEU A 57 5.96 -12.68 -0.14
CA LEU A 57 4.70 -12.08 -0.64
C LEU A 57 3.80 -13.07 -1.41
N ASP A 58 4.33 -14.21 -1.83
CA ASP A 58 3.59 -15.28 -2.52
C ASP A 58 2.84 -16.23 -1.56
N THR A 59 2.99 -15.99 -0.24
CA THR A 59 2.29 -16.77 0.78
C THR A 59 0.77 -16.59 0.64
N GLU A 60 0.03 -17.70 0.58
CA GLU A 60 -1.42 -17.65 0.57
C GLU A 60 -1.96 -16.96 1.84
N PRO A 61 -3.00 -16.12 1.75
CA PRO A 61 -3.47 -15.30 2.87
C PRO A 61 -3.75 -16.10 4.15
N GLU A 62 -4.33 -17.30 4.01
CA GLU A 62 -4.66 -18.16 5.14
C GLU A 62 -3.43 -18.78 5.80
N ALA A 63 -2.34 -18.94 5.06
CA ALA A 63 -1.06 -19.44 5.54
C ALA A 63 -0.16 -18.34 6.11
N MET A 64 -0.54 -17.05 5.94
CA MET A 64 0.20 -15.95 6.53
C MET A 64 0.16 -16.04 8.06
N PRO A 65 1.31 -15.94 8.74
CA PRO A 65 1.37 -15.97 10.19
C PRO A 65 0.64 -14.77 10.80
N GLU A 66 0.25 -14.91 12.04
CA GLU A 66 -0.27 -13.81 12.82
C GLU A 66 0.83 -12.79 13.13
N ILE A 67 0.49 -11.52 13.03
CA ILE A 67 1.34 -10.41 13.43
C ILE A 67 0.81 -9.81 14.72
N SER A 68 1.69 -9.64 15.71
CA SER A 68 1.30 -9.01 16.97
C SER A 68 1.20 -7.48 16.83
N VAL A 69 0.39 -6.84 17.68
CA VAL A 69 0.31 -5.38 17.76
C VAL A 69 1.68 -4.75 18.05
N SER A 70 2.54 -5.44 18.84
CA SER A 70 3.90 -4.96 19.12
C SER A 70 4.82 -5.00 17.88
N GLN A 71 4.67 -5.98 17.01
CA GLN A 71 5.38 -5.98 15.71
C GLN A 71 4.86 -4.86 14.80
N CYS A 72 3.54 -4.65 14.74
CA CYS A 72 2.97 -3.52 14.00
C CYS A 72 3.50 -2.17 14.52
N GLN A 73 3.69 -2.03 15.84
CA GLN A 73 4.28 -0.83 16.46
C GLN A 73 5.73 -0.57 16.02
N LEU A 74 6.50 -1.62 15.71
CA LEU A 74 7.85 -1.48 15.17
C LEU A 74 7.84 -1.09 13.69
N LEU A 75 6.88 -1.63 12.93
CA LEU A 75 6.76 -1.39 11.49
C LEU A 75 6.18 0.01 11.19
N MET A 76 5.24 0.46 12.00
CA MET A 76 4.45 1.68 11.76
C MET A 76 4.20 2.43 13.09
N PRO A 77 5.27 2.96 13.74
CA PRO A 77 5.10 3.68 15.00
C PRO A 77 4.24 4.93 14.81
N ASP A 78 3.22 5.07 15.68
CA ASP A 78 2.35 6.25 15.75
C ASP A 78 1.41 6.51 14.55
N TYR A 79 1.39 5.64 13.54
CA TYR A 79 0.42 5.70 12.45
C TYR A 79 -0.96 5.19 12.89
N ILE A 80 -2.03 5.83 12.40
CA ILE A 80 -3.43 5.45 12.69
C ILE A 80 -4.11 4.78 11.49
N ALA A 81 -3.47 4.78 10.35
CA ALA A 81 -3.88 4.10 9.13
C ALA A 81 -2.65 3.65 8.35
N CYS A 82 -2.80 2.69 7.46
CA CYS A 82 -1.77 2.30 6.51
C CYS A 82 -2.37 2.00 5.14
N VAL A 83 -1.67 2.39 4.09
CA VAL A 83 -2.01 2.12 2.69
C VAL A 83 -0.73 1.88 1.90
N ASP A 84 -0.83 1.34 0.68
CA ASP A 84 0.32 1.12 -0.20
C ASP A 84 1.24 -0.01 0.27
N GLU A 85 2.28 -0.30 -0.48
CA GLU A 85 3.26 -1.33 -0.12
C GLU A 85 4.18 -0.84 1.02
N PRO A 86 4.72 -1.77 1.81
CA PRO A 86 4.44 -3.22 1.82
C PRO A 86 3.18 -3.59 2.58
N ALA A 87 2.55 -2.66 3.33
CA ALA A 87 1.40 -2.93 4.21
C ALA A 87 0.22 -3.57 3.46
N SER A 88 -0.02 -3.17 2.20
CA SER A 88 -1.12 -3.70 1.39
C SER A 88 -0.99 -5.20 1.08
N PHE A 89 0.20 -5.77 1.06
CA PHE A 89 0.40 -7.21 0.89
C PHE A 89 0.08 -8.00 2.17
N TYR A 90 0.23 -7.35 3.32
CA TYR A 90 -0.01 -7.94 4.65
C TYR A 90 -1.38 -7.53 5.22
N TRP A 91 -2.33 -7.17 4.35
CA TRP A 91 -3.68 -6.75 4.75
C TRP A 91 -4.37 -7.75 5.68
N LEU A 92 -4.19 -9.06 5.47
CA LEU A 92 -4.87 -10.08 6.27
C LEU A 92 -4.29 -10.21 7.68
N PRO A 93 -2.97 -10.43 7.90
CA PRO A 93 -2.42 -10.43 9.26
C PRO A 93 -2.65 -9.09 9.98
N LEU A 94 -2.55 -7.95 9.30
CA LEU A 94 -2.89 -6.65 9.88
C LEU A 94 -4.38 -6.59 10.28
N SER A 95 -5.28 -7.09 9.44
CA SER A 95 -6.71 -7.11 9.74
C SER A 95 -7.08 -8.00 10.93
N ARG A 96 -6.29 -9.05 11.19
CA ARG A 96 -6.43 -9.91 12.37
C ARG A 96 -5.92 -9.21 13.64
N ALA A 97 -4.80 -8.49 13.53
CA ALA A 97 -4.23 -7.71 14.64
C ALA A 97 -5.13 -6.53 15.05
N PHE A 98 -5.87 -5.95 14.08
CA PHE A 98 -6.77 -4.81 14.30
C PHE A 98 -8.19 -5.14 13.81
N PRO A 99 -8.95 -5.92 14.59
CA PRO A 99 -10.28 -6.43 14.17
C PRO A 99 -11.34 -5.35 13.95
N GLU A 100 -11.13 -4.15 14.50
CA GLU A 100 -12.06 -3.00 14.34
C GLU A 100 -11.68 -2.09 13.16
N ALA A 101 -10.50 -2.29 12.54
CA ALA A 101 -10.06 -1.45 11.43
C ALA A 101 -10.92 -1.66 10.17
N LEU A 102 -11.28 -0.58 9.49
CA LEU A 102 -11.88 -0.63 8.16
C LEU A 102 -10.82 -1.11 7.16
N ILE A 103 -11.18 -2.06 6.31
CA ILE A 103 -10.31 -2.55 5.24
C ILE A 103 -10.73 -1.90 3.93
N ILE A 104 -9.82 -1.23 3.25
CA ILE A 104 -10.10 -0.56 1.97
C ILE A 104 -9.30 -1.22 0.85
N LEU A 105 -9.98 -1.86 -0.09
CA LEU A 105 -9.38 -2.28 -1.35
C LEU A 105 -9.52 -1.13 -2.37
N SER A 106 -8.47 -0.35 -2.53
CA SER A 106 -8.43 0.65 -3.59
C SER A 106 -8.19 -0.04 -4.93
N VAL A 107 -9.07 0.22 -5.90
CA VAL A 107 -9.07 -0.47 -7.20
C VAL A 107 -8.85 0.48 -8.37
N ARG A 108 -8.33 -0.08 -9.46
CA ARG A 108 -8.13 0.59 -10.73
C ARG A 108 -8.29 -0.42 -11.87
N ASP A 109 -8.64 0.05 -13.04
CA ASP A 109 -8.58 -0.72 -14.28
C ASP A 109 -7.16 -1.25 -14.54
N THR A 110 -7.01 -2.54 -14.86
CA THR A 110 -5.70 -3.23 -15.00
C THR A 110 -4.80 -2.55 -16.02
N GLU A 111 -5.33 -2.13 -17.18
CA GLU A 111 -4.55 -1.45 -18.21
C GLU A 111 -4.06 -0.08 -17.73
N SER A 112 -4.94 0.69 -17.10
CA SER A 112 -4.61 2.00 -16.53
C SER A 112 -3.62 1.87 -15.37
N TRP A 113 -3.73 0.81 -14.57
CA TRP A 113 -2.78 0.49 -13.51
C TRP A 113 -1.41 0.18 -14.08
N TRP A 114 -1.33 -0.74 -15.05
CA TRP A 114 -0.07 -1.11 -15.71
C TRP A 114 0.62 0.10 -16.34
N ASN A 115 -0.10 0.94 -17.08
CA ASN A 115 0.47 2.15 -17.67
C ASN A 115 1.12 3.07 -16.61
N SER A 116 0.56 3.11 -15.40
CA SER A 116 1.13 3.89 -14.29
C SER A 116 2.36 3.21 -13.67
N MET A 117 2.35 1.87 -13.53
CA MET A 117 3.48 1.09 -13.03
C MET A 117 4.65 1.09 -14.02
N HIS A 118 4.36 0.87 -15.30
CA HIS A 118 5.38 0.86 -16.36
C HIS A 118 6.17 2.18 -16.41
N GLY A 119 5.51 3.31 -16.14
CA GLY A 119 6.19 4.60 -16.01
C GLY A 119 7.27 4.61 -14.90
N LEU A 120 7.00 3.94 -13.77
CA LEU A 120 7.99 3.78 -12.68
C LEU A 120 9.15 2.87 -13.10
N TYR A 121 8.86 1.75 -13.76
CA TYR A 121 9.90 0.84 -14.23
C TYR A 121 10.83 1.49 -15.26
N LEU A 122 10.29 2.24 -16.21
CA LEU A 122 11.09 3.00 -17.17
C LEU A 122 12.01 4.05 -16.50
N HIS A 123 11.53 4.64 -15.40
CA HIS A 123 12.34 5.57 -14.62
C HIS A 123 13.48 4.82 -13.92
N ARG A 124 13.20 3.70 -13.26
CA ARG A 124 14.19 2.85 -12.60
C ARG A 124 15.25 2.33 -13.58
N GLU A 125 14.85 1.87 -14.77
CA GLU A 125 15.81 1.46 -15.81
C GLU A 125 16.76 2.59 -16.21
N LYS A 126 16.29 3.82 -16.30
CA LYS A 126 17.16 4.98 -16.61
C LYS A 126 18.17 5.22 -15.50
N GLU A 127 17.76 5.13 -14.25
CA GLU A 127 18.66 5.24 -13.10
C GLU A 127 19.73 4.15 -13.13
N GLN A 128 19.34 2.89 -13.36
CA GLN A 128 20.26 1.75 -13.42
C GLN A 128 21.28 1.85 -14.56
N ARG A 129 20.96 2.56 -15.65
CA ARG A 129 21.91 2.83 -16.75
C ARG A 129 22.97 3.88 -16.42
N GLN A 130 22.81 4.62 -15.33
CA GLN A 130 23.72 5.68 -14.89
C GLN A 130 23.99 5.55 -13.38
N PRO A 131 24.55 4.42 -12.92
CA PRO A 131 24.70 4.13 -11.49
C PRO A 131 25.60 5.14 -10.77
N GLU A 132 26.49 5.81 -11.48
CA GLU A 132 27.35 6.88 -10.94
C GLU A 132 26.59 8.14 -10.53
N LEU A 133 25.34 8.30 -10.97
CA LEU A 133 24.47 9.43 -10.60
C LEU A 133 23.54 9.09 -9.45
N ILE A 134 23.50 7.83 -9.00
CA ILE A 134 22.64 7.39 -7.90
C ILE A 134 23.25 7.81 -6.55
N SER A 135 22.52 8.56 -5.76
CA SER A 135 23.00 8.92 -4.41
C SER A 135 23.03 7.68 -3.48
N PRO A 136 23.86 7.69 -2.41
CA PRO A 136 23.88 6.60 -1.44
C PRO A 136 22.51 6.34 -0.80
N GLU A 137 21.72 7.39 -0.57
CA GLU A 137 20.36 7.28 -0.03
C GLU A 137 19.42 6.59 -1.02
N ARG A 138 19.51 6.97 -2.31
CA ARG A 138 18.72 6.34 -3.36
C ARG A 138 19.11 4.87 -3.56
N LEU A 139 20.40 4.53 -3.44
CA LEU A 139 20.87 3.16 -3.54
C LEU A 139 20.25 2.28 -2.43
N LYS A 140 20.26 2.74 -1.18
CA LYS A 140 19.58 2.05 -0.07
C LYS A 140 18.09 1.85 -0.31
N PHE A 141 17.46 2.84 -0.93
CA PHE A 141 16.04 2.75 -1.27
C PHE A 141 15.79 1.72 -2.38
N LEU A 142 16.66 1.61 -3.38
CA LEU A 142 16.59 0.57 -4.40
C LEU A 142 16.79 -0.84 -3.82
N GLU A 143 17.74 -1.01 -2.90
CA GLU A 143 17.96 -2.26 -2.16
C GLU A 143 16.70 -2.67 -1.37
N PHE A 144 16.04 -1.70 -0.77
CA PHE A 144 14.78 -1.91 -0.08
C PHE A 144 13.63 -2.29 -1.03
N GLU A 145 13.51 -1.60 -2.19
CA GLU A 145 12.55 -1.98 -3.24
C GLU A 145 12.79 -3.42 -3.72
N GLU A 146 14.05 -3.82 -3.89
CA GLU A 146 14.42 -5.19 -4.29
C GLU A 146 14.06 -6.23 -3.23
N ALA A 147 14.20 -5.90 -1.96
CA ALA A 147 13.77 -6.78 -0.87
C ALA A 147 12.25 -6.99 -0.88
N ILE A 148 11.45 -5.96 -1.24
CA ILE A 148 9.99 -6.06 -1.30
C ILE A 148 9.51 -6.78 -2.56
N TYR A 149 10.03 -6.41 -3.73
CA TYR A 149 9.49 -6.85 -5.03
C TYR A 149 10.28 -7.98 -5.69
N GLY A 150 11.45 -8.33 -5.11
CA GLY A 150 12.38 -9.28 -5.72
C GLY A 150 13.23 -8.67 -6.83
N THR A 151 14.14 -9.47 -7.35
CA THR A 151 15.10 -9.10 -8.40
C THR A 151 14.87 -9.86 -9.72
N ASP A 152 13.88 -10.75 -9.76
CA ASP A 152 13.61 -11.58 -10.94
C ASP A 152 13.02 -10.74 -12.07
N GLU A 153 13.76 -10.62 -13.18
CA GLU A 153 13.33 -9.85 -14.36
C GLU A 153 12.00 -10.33 -14.95
N GLU A 154 11.67 -11.63 -14.80
CA GLU A 154 10.39 -12.16 -15.28
C GLU A 154 9.21 -11.56 -14.52
N LEU A 155 9.40 -11.20 -13.24
CA LEU A 155 8.37 -10.54 -12.44
C LEU A 155 8.07 -9.11 -12.90
N PHE A 156 8.98 -8.47 -13.65
CA PHE A 156 8.79 -7.10 -14.15
C PHE A 156 8.17 -7.04 -15.55
N THR A 157 7.78 -8.18 -16.12
CA THR A 157 7.05 -8.19 -17.40
C THR A 157 5.62 -7.67 -17.23
N GLU A 158 5.06 -7.10 -18.30
CA GLU A 158 3.66 -6.64 -18.32
C GLU A 158 2.69 -7.74 -17.91
N ALA A 159 2.84 -8.92 -18.49
CA ALA A 159 1.93 -10.04 -18.22
C ALA A 159 2.00 -10.51 -16.76
N ALA A 160 3.19 -10.65 -16.19
CA ALA A 160 3.38 -11.07 -14.80
C ALA A 160 2.82 -10.02 -13.83
N ASN A 161 3.08 -8.74 -14.06
CA ASN A 161 2.58 -7.66 -13.22
C ASN A 161 1.05 -7.55 -13.25
N LYS A 162 0.44 -7.60 -14.43
CA LYS A 162 -1.02 -7.61 -14.55
C LYS A 162 -1.64 -8.82 -13.85
N ALA A 163 -1.04 -10.00 -14.01
CA ALA A 163 -1.50 -11.22 -13.35
C ALA A 163 -1.39 -11.10 -11.82
N LEU A 164 -0.28 -10.57 -11.29
CA LEU A 164 -0.08 -10.33 -9.87
C LEU A 164 -1.13 -9.35 -9.31
N PHE A 165 -1.35 -8.24 -9.99
CA PHE A 165 -2.35 -7.23 -9.61
C PHE A 165 -3.76 -7.81 -9.55
N GLU A 166 -4.16 -8.54 -10.58
CA GLU A 166 -5.48 -9.16 -10.65
C GLU A 166 -5.63 -10.29 -9.62
N GLN A 167 -4.58 -11.07 -9.40
CA GLN A 167 -4.58 -12.14 -8.40
C GLN A 167 -4.70 -11.55 -6.99
N HIS A 168 -3.95 -10.49 -6.68
CA HIS A 168 -4.03 -9.81 -5.40
C HIS A 168 -5.45 -9.29 -5.13
N ASN A 169 -6.02 -8.52 -6.06
CA ASN A 169 -7.39 -8.01 -5.92
C ASN A 169 -8.40 -9.14 -5.72
N ARG A 170 -8.27 -10.21 -6.50
CA ARG A 170 -9.16 -11.38 -6.41
C ARG A 170 -9.06 -12.11 -5.07
N ARG A 171 -7.85 -12.23 -4.50
CA ARG A 171 -7.64 -12.80 -3.15
C ARG A 171 -8.38 -12.01 -2.09
N VAL A 172 -8.24 -10.68 -2.09
CA VAL A 172 -8.92 -9.80 -1.11
C VAL A 172 -10.44 -9.90 -1.24
N LEU A 173 -10.97 -9.84 -2.47
CA LEU A 173 -12.41 -9.94 -2.74
C LEU A 173 -12.97 -11.29 -2.31
N ASN A 174 -12.32 -12.39 -2.69
CA ASN A 174 -12.76 -13.74 -2.33
C ASN A 174 -12.77 -13.94 -0.80
N TYR A 175 -11.75 -13.41 -0.12
CA TYR A 175 -11.71 -13.49 1.34
C TYR A 175 -12.88 -12.73 1.98
N ALA A 176 -13.17 -11.54 1.48
CA ALA A 176 -14.31 -10.75 1.96
C ALA A 176 -15.66 -11.45 1.74
N GLU A 177 -15.83 -12.15 0.62
CA GLU A 177 -17.05 -12.92 0.34
C GLU A 177 -17.22 -14.13 1.27
N GLN A 178 -16.13 -14.78 1.65
CA GLN A 178 -16.14 -15.98 2.48
C GLN A 178 -16.18 -15.69 3.98
N HIS A 179 -15.86 -14.45 4.41
CA HIS A 179 -15.74 -14.08 5.83
C HIS A 179 -16.68 -12.91 6.18
N PRO A 180 -17.91 -13.18 6.66
CA PRO A 180 -18.91 -12.14 6.92
C PRO A 180 -18.46 -11.04 7.88
N SER A 181 -17.69 -11.36 8.93
CA SER A 181 -17.16 -10.37 9.87
C SER A 181 -16.15 -9.42 9.23
N PHE A 182 -15.34 -9.91 8.30
CA PHE A 182 -14.44 -9.09 7.50
C PHE A 182 -15.24 -8.21 6.52
N LYS A 183 -16.26 -8.78 5.86
CA LYS A 183 -17.11 -8.07 4.90
C LYS A 183 -17.85 -6.88 5.52
N GLN A 184 -18.23 -6.93 6.78
CA GLN A 184 -18.91 -5.82 7.48
C GLN A 184 -18.04 -4.57 7.63
N ARG A 185 -16.73 -4.71 7.54
CA ARG A 185 -15.74 -3.63 7.64
C ARG A 185 -14.84 -3.56 6.40
N PHE A 186 -15.38 -3.89 5.24
CA PHE A 186 -14.67 -3.95 3.97
C PHE A 186 -15.29 -3.00 2.94
N LEU A 187 -14.46 -2.15 2.34
CA LEU A 187 -14.85 -1.22 1.29
C LEU A 187 -14.00 -1.47 0.04
N VAL A 188 -14.64 -1.66 -1.10
CA VAL A 188 -13.99 -1.52 -2.41
C VAL A 188 -14.14 -0.08 -2.85
N TRP A 189 -13.04 0.58 -3.15
CA TRP A 189 -13.02 2.01 -3.42
C TRP A 189 -12.18 2.35 -4.67
N ASN A 190 -12.69 3.24 -5.49
CA ASN A 190 -11.97 3.82 -6.61
C ASN A 190 -11.73 5.31 -6.34
N VAL A 191 -10.53 5.81 -6.65
CA VAL A 191 -10.16 7.22 -6.40
C VAL A 191 -11.12 8.23 -7.05
N LYS A 192 -11.82 7.83 -8.12
CA LYS A 192 -12.81 8.66 -8.81
C LYS A 192 -14.11 8.88 -8.00
N GLU A 193 -14.36 8.03 -7.01
CA GLU A 193 -15.55 8.12 -6.13
C GLU A 193 -15.38 9.21 -5.06
N GLY A 194 -14.13 9.63 -4.80
CA GLY A 194 -13.87 10.75 -3.88
C GLY A 194 -14.23 10.46 -2.43
N TRP A 195 -14.83 11.47 -1.76
CA TRP A 195 -15.10 11.45 -0.33
C TRP A 195 -16.23 10.53 0.10
N GLU A 196 -17.30 10.45 -0.69
CA GLU A 196 -18.58 9.89 -0.24
C GLU A 196 -18.47 8.47 0.32
N PRO A 197 -17.89 7.46 -0.38
CA PRO A 197 -17.80 6.11 0.16
C PRO A 197 -16.89 6.00 1.39
N LEU A 198 -15.84 6.82 1.46
CA LEU A 198 -14.92 6.84 2.61
C LEU A 198 -15.61 7.37 3.86
N CYS A 199 -16.33 8.49 3.71
CA CYS A 199 -17.05 9.13 4.81
C CYS A 199 -18.18 8.25 5.32
N GLU A 200 -18.93 7.60 4.43
CA GLU A 200 -19.99 6.64 4.79
C GLU A 200 -19.41 5.46 5.58
N ALA A 201 -18.36 4.81 5.06
CA ALA A 201 -17.75 3.66 5.70
C ALA A 201 -17.11 3.98 7.06
N LEU A 202 -16.59 5.20 7.23
CA LEU A 202 -15.99 5.67 8.49
C LEU A 202 -17.02 6.29 9.46
N GLY A 203 -18.25 6.55 9.00
CA GLY A 203 -19.25 7.25 9.79
C GLY A 203 -18.88 8.71 10.09
N LEU A 204 -18.13 9.37 9.20
CA LEU A 204 -17.61 10.72 9.37
C LEU A 204 -18.29 11.71 8.40
N PRO A 205 -18.42 13.00 8.79
CA PRO A 205 -18.94 14.01 7.88
C PRO A 205 -18.01 14.23 6.68
N MET A 206 -18.60 14.51 5.52
CA MET A 206 -17.83 14.84 4.32
C MET A 206 -17.19 16.24 4.46
N PRO A 207 -15.87 16.36 4.22
CA PRO A 207 -15.19 17.65 4.24
C PRO A 207 -15.71 18.60 3.14
N ASP A 208 -15.80 19.88 3.47
CA ASP A 208 -16.17 20.94 2.51
C ASP A 208 -14.95 21.43 1.72
N ILE A 209 -14.18 20.50 1.19
CA ILE A 209 -13.02 20.76 0.32
C ILE A 209 -12.99 19.73 -0.81
N PRO A 210 -12.40 20.05 -1.97
CA PRO A 210 -12.19 19.08 -3.04
C PRO A 210 -11.42 17.85 -2.55
N PHE A 211 -11.75 16.67 -3.11
CA PHE A 211 -11.00 15.45 -2.83
C PHE A 211 -9.52 15.62 -3.25
N PRO A 212 -8.55 15.19 -2.43
CA PRO A 212 -7.14 15.34 -2.76
C PRO A 212 -6.77 14.48 -3.98
N HIS A 213 -6.22 15.13 -5.00
CA HIS A 213 -5.69 14.48 -6.19
C HIS A 213 -4.16 14.63 -6.19
N ALA A 214 -3.47 13.59 -5.75
CA ALA A 214 -2.03 13.55 -5.70
C ALA A 214 -1.45 12.49 -6.65
N ASN A 215 -0.17 12.66 -7.01
CA ASN A 215 0.60 11.68 -7.77
C ASN A 215 0.00 11.31 -9.14
N LYS A 216 -0.51 12.29 -9.87
CA LYS A 216 -0.83 12.09 -11.28
C LYS A 216 0.43 11.61 -12.00
N ALA A 217 0.30 10.68 -12.95
CA ALA A 217 1.43 10.19 -13.73
C ALA A 217 2.24 11.32 -14.41
N ALA A 218 1.58 12.46 -14.69
CA ALA A 218 2.21 13.67 -15.24
C ALA A 218 3.08 14.45 -14.23
N ASP A 219 2.89 14.24 -12.92
CA ASP A 219 3.59 14.98 -11.86
C ASP A 219 4.77 14.18 -11.29
N PHE A 220 5.07 13.02 -11.88
CA PHE A 220 6.15 12.15 -11.42
C PHE A 220 7.50 12.67 -11.91
N HIS A 221 8.22 13.36 -11.03
CA HIS A 221 9.58 13.90 -11.28
C HIS A 221 10.69 13.04 -10.65
N GLY A 222 10.45 11.75 -10.46
CA GLY A 222 11.42 10.82 -9.84
C GLY A 222 11.48 10.95 -8.30
N TYR A 223 12.06 9.94 -7.72
CA TYR A 223 12.42 9.91 -6.30
C TYR A 223 13.80 10.55 -6.09
#